data_1f9a3aeb555a4be183f7dee42d55a6fb
#
_entry.id   1f9a3aeb555a4be183f7dee42d55a6fb
#
_cell.length_a   1.000
_cell.length_b   1.000
_cell.length_c   1.000
_cell.angle_alpha   90.00
_cell.angle_beta   90.00
_cell.angle_gamma   90.00
#
_symmetry.space_group_name_H-M   'P 1'
#
loop_
_entity.id
_entity.type
_entity.pdbx_description
1 polymer ?
#
loop_
_entity_poly.entity_id
_entity_poly.type
_entity_poly.pdbx_seq_one_letter_code
_entity_poly.pdbx_strand_id
1 'polypeptide(L)'
;MKNSRYDLTQGSVLTNLLRMAVPSFCSQLLQDLFNVVDMIFVGRLGAPALAAVAMSANLLRLIGILGHGISTGTVILVAQSLGANKPEDGQRIAMQALILSLICGLGVGCLGYPLAEFGLRLLGAEKDVIPLGIGYLQVTLLGLVLMFLSRTLNAIFRAAGDAITPMVVLICSTILNIVLDPLLIFGIWFFPSLGVVGSAYATLISRGVGVVMLLSFCLGGQGVISLSWVKPGVNFKIMGQIMKLGIFTSMQALLRHGSRLAFIRVVAFFGTDAVAAYAISMRLRILVMHFGTAFSTAVGPMVGQNLGANRLDRVEQSVRLGSRLAALVVMLVGAVMFIIPHYFVGWFTHQRSVIEIGSVYLRYLAATFGFMVVSSVLGRALNGTGDTISPMIITGISQLSIGLVLVLVLSRLMGMVGIWIGIALSNIVQCLMMRFWYQRGEWKSKKQVYEL
;
A
#
# COMPACT_ATOMS: atom_id res chain seq x y z
N MET A 1 18.09 18.58 20.91
CA MET A 1 17.28 17.84 21.90
C MET A 1 16.41 16.84 21.17
N LYS A 2 16.62 15.53 21.34
CA LYS A 2 15.75 14.49 20.76
C LYS A 2 14.34 14.71 21.32
N ASN A 3 13.37 14.92 20.43
CA ASN A 3 11.97 14.98 20.83
C ASN A 3 11.57 13.55 21.23
N SER A 4 11.66 13.22 22.52
CA SER A 4 11.43 11.86 23.07
C SER A 4 10.07 11.28 22.66
N ARG A 5 9.19 12.16 22.21
CA ARG A 5 7.84 11.82 21.74
C ARG A 5 7.83 10.91 20.51
N TYR A 6 8.86 10.91 19.66
CA TYR A 6 8.91 10.13 18.40
C TYR A 6 9.88 8.95 18.45
N ASP A 7 10.56 8.75 19.59
CA ASP A 7 11.51 7.64 19.77
C ASP A 7 10.78 6.32 20.05
N LEU A 8 10.75 5.42 19.06
CA LEU A 8 10.08 4.13 19.18
C LEU A 8 10.89 3.10 19.97
N THR A 9 12.13 3.45 20.35
CA THR A 9 12.98 2.59 21.16
C THR A 9 12.68 2.72 22.66
N GLN A 10 11.95 3.75 23.08
CA GLN A 10 11.63 4.04 24.48
C GLN A 10 10.12 3.94 24.76
N GLY A 11 9.75 3.99 26.03
CA GLY A 11 8.33 3.96 26.45
C GLY A 11 7.65 2.61 26.25
N SER A 12 6.32 2.58 26.40
CA SER A 12 5.52 1.37 26.20
C SER A 12 5.42 1.00 24.72
N VAL A 13 5.68 -0.26 24.42
CA VAL A 13 5.53 -0.80 23.05
C VAL A 13 4.09 -0.69 22.56
N LEU A 14 3.10 -0.89 23.46
CA LEU A 14 1.68 -0.74 23.12
C LEU A 14 1.34 0.69 22.72
N THR A 15 1.79 1.67 23.49
CA THR A 15 1.54 3.09 23.20
C THR A 15 2.17 3.50 21.87
N ASN A 16 3.41 3.09 21.61
CA ASN A 16 4.11 3.37 20.36
C ASN A 16 3.38 2.71 19.16
N LEU A 17 2.94 1.46 19.33
CA LEU A 17 2.21 0.72 18.31
C LEU A 17 0.87 1.41 17.97
N LEU A 18 0.06 1.74 18.96
CA LEU A 18 -1.24 2.41 18.74
C LEU A 18 -1.06 3.81 18.16
N ARG A 19 -0.08 4.56 18.62
CA ARG A 19 0.25 5.88 18.11
C ARG A 19 0.64 5.89 16.64
N MET A 20 1.24 4.81 16.15
CA MET A 20 1.56 4.62 14.74
C MET A 20 0.40 3.99 13.94
N ALA A 21 -0.30 3.02 14.54
CA ALA A 21 -1.35 2.26 13.87
C ALA A 21 -2.62 3.10 13.66
N VAL A 22 -3.09 3.85 14.66
CA VAL A 22 -4.34 4.62 14.56
C VAL A 22 -4.27 5.69 13.45
N PRO A 23 -3.25 6.57 13.39
CA PRO A 23 -3.13 7.51 12.29
C PRO A 23 -2.94 6.82 10.92
N SER A 24 -2.24 5.68 10.89
CA SER A 24 -2.09 4.89 9.66
C SER A 24 -3.42 4.32 9.17
N PHE A 25 -4.29 3.88 10.07
CA PHE A 25 -5.64 3.43 9.75
C PHE A 25 -6.49 4.58 9.20
N CYS A 26 -6.51 5.72 9.90
CA CYS A 26 -7.22 6.92 9.44
C CYS A 26 -6.73 7.35 8.05
N SER A 27 -5.41 7.32 7.82
CA SER A 27 -4.84 7.66 6.50
C SER A 27 -5.30 6.72 5.39
N GLN A 28 -5.48 5.42 5.68
CA GLN A 28 -5.98 4.46 4.69
C GLN A 28 -7.45 4.72 4.34
N LEU A 29 -8.29 4.99 5.35
CA LEU A 29 -9.70 5.37 5.14
C LEU A 29 -9.83 6.68 4.36
N LEU A 30 -9.03 7.68 4.71
CA LEU A 30 -9.00 8.97 3.99
C LEU A 30 -8.57 8.79 2.54
N GLN A 31 -7.61 7.91 2.26
CA GLN A 31 -7.19 7.62 0.89
C GLN A 31 -8.30 6.91 0.09
N ASP A 32 -9.08 6.03 0.71
CA ASP A 32 -10.23 5.41 0.07
C ASP A 32 -11.34 6.44 -0.18
N LEU A 33 -11.61 7.31 0.81
CA LEU A 33 -12.57 8.42 0.67
C LEU A 33 -12.18 9.35 -0.49
N PHE A 34 -10.90 9.73 -0.57
CA PHE A 34 -10.36 10.51 -1.69
C PHE A 34 -10.71 9.87 -3.03
N ASN A 35 -10.41 8.57 -3.19
CA ASN A 35 -10.67 7.85 -4.42
C ASN A 35 -12.16 7.72 -4.75
N VAL A 36 -13.01 7.54 -3.72
CA VAL A 36 -14.48 7.42 -3.89
C VAL A 36 -15.07 8.76 -4.33
N VAL A 37 -14.66 9.86 -3.71
CA VAL A 37 -15.17 11.21 -4.06
C VAL A 37 -14.78 11.58 -5.48
N ASP A 38 -13.53 11.34 -5.88
CA ASP A 38 -13.07 11.54 -7.26
C ASP A 38 -13.92 10.73 -8.26
N MET A 39 -14.19 9.46 -7.96
CA MET A 39 -15.04 8.61 -8.79
C MET A 39 -16.50 9.11 -8.87
N ILE A 40 -17.05 9.70 -7.79
CA ILE A 40 -18.41 10.26 -7.79
C ILE A 40 -18.50 11.45 -8.75
N PHE A 41 -17.54 12.37 -8.70
CA PHE A 41 -17.53 13.54 -9.58
C PHE A 41 -17.30 13.15 -11.04
N VAL A 42 -16.31 12.27 -11.31
CA VAL A 42 -16.07 11.77 -12.67
C VAL A 42 -17.25 10.96 -13.20
N GLY A 43 -17.93 10.19 -12.35
CA GLY A 43 -19.12 9.41 -12.75
C GLY A 43 -20.28 10.26 -13.28
N ARG A 44 -20.36 11.54 -12.88
CA ARG A 44 -21.36 12.49 -13.42
C ARG A 44 -21.08 12.93 -14.87
N LEU A 45 -19.87 12.68 -15.38
CA LEU A 45 -19.52 12.92 -16.79
C LEU A 45 -19.94 11.77 -17.71
N GLY A 46 -20.43 10.65 -17.15
CA GLY A 46 -20.91 9.49 -17.88
C GLY A 46 -19.98 8.29 -17.84
N ALA A 47 -20.47 7.17 -18.39
CA ALA A 47 -19.78 5.87 -18.33
C ALA A 47 -18.40 5.86 -19.04
N PRO A 48 -18.19 6.50 -20.22
CA PRO A 48 -16.88 6.54 -20.86
C PRO A 48 -15.82 7.25 -20.02
N ALA A 49 -16.20 8.34 -19.33
CA ALA A 49 -15.31 9.09 -18.43
C ALA A 49 -14.88 8.22 -17.22
N LEU A 50 -15.83 7.53 -16.62
CA LEU A 50 -15.55 6.62 -15.49
C LEU A 50 -14.65 5.46 -15.92
N ALA A 51 -14.90 4.88 -17.10
CA ALA A 51 -14.07 3.82 -17.67
C ALA A 51 -12.63 4.31 -17.93
N ALA A 52 -12.47 5.51 -18.49
CA ALA A 52 -11.17 6.12 -18.75
C ALA A 52 -10.33 6.28 -17.47
N VAL A 53 -10.92 6.81 -16.40
CA VAL A 53 -10.25 6.97 -15.10
C VAL A 53 -9.95 5.62 -14.48
N ALA A 54 -10.87 4.66 -14.51
CA ALA A 54 -10.67 3.32 -13.93
C ALA A 54 -9.53 2.57 -14.62
N MET A 55 -9.46 2.61 -15.97
CA MET A 55 -8.38 1.98 -16.75
C MET A 55 -7.03 2.65 -16.47
N SER A 56 -7.00 3.99 -16.46
CA SER A 56 -5.81 4.77 -16.13
C SER A 56 -5.32 4.47 -14.71
N ALA A 57 -6.23 4.37 -13.73
CA ALA A 57 -5.89 4.02 -12.35
C ALA A 57 -5.27 2.63 -12.23
N ASN A 58 -5.65 1.66 -13.09
CA ASN A 58 -5.02 0.34 -13.11
C ASN A 58 -3.57 0.42 -13.58
N LEU A 59 -3.27 1.17 -14.65
CA LEU A 59 -1.90 1.41 -15.13
C LEU A 59 -1.04 2.10 -14.08
N LEU A 60 -1.57 3.18 -13.50
CA LEU A 60 -0.88 3.96 -12.46
C LEU A 60 -0.62 3.13 -11.19
N ARG A 61 -1.46 2.17 -10.89
CA ARG A 61 -1.29 1.24 -9.76
C ARG A 61 -0.10 0.31 -9.99
N LEU A 62 0.07 -0.21 -11.21
CA LEU A 62 1.24 -1.03 -11.57
C LEU A 62 2.53 -0.21 -11.49
N ILE A 63 2.54 0.99 -12.05
CA ILE A 63 3.66 1.93 -11.96
C ILE A 63 3.96 2.30 -10.51
N GLY A 64 2.93 2.48 -9.70
CA GLY A 64 3.03 2.79 -8.27
C GLY A 64 3.75 1.73 -7.43
N ILE A 65 3.91 0.50 -7.94
CA ILE A 65 4.68 -0.57 -7.27
C ILE A 65 6.16 -0.18 -7.15
N LEU A 66 6.72 0.52 -8.13
CA LEU A 66 8.10 1.04 -8.06
C LEU A 66 8.28 2.03 -6.91
N GLY A 67 7.38 3.00 -6.79
CA GLY A 67 7.40 3.96 -5.68
C GLY A 67 7.18 3.30 -4.32
N HIS A 68 6.46 2.18 -4.25
CA HIS A 68 6.33 1.38 -3.04
C HIS A 68 7.67 0.77 -2.60
N GLY A 69 8.49 0.30 -3.54
CA GLY A 69 9.82 -0.20 -3.26
C GLY A 69 10.73 0.88 -2.66
N ILE A 70 10.82 2.04 -3.33
CA ILE A 70 11.62 3.18 -2.82
C ILE A 70 11.20 3.55 -1.40
N SER A 71 9.88 3.70 -1.16
CA SER A 71 9.35 4.03 0.16
C SER A 71 9.73 2.98 1.22
N THR A 72 9.67 1.68 0.88
CA THR A 72 9.97 0.62 1.84
C THR A 72 11.46 0.57 2.16
N GLY A 73 12.34 0.66 1.15
CA GLY A 73 13.79 0.77 1.36
C GLY A 73 14.16 1.97 2.22
N THR A 74 13.50 3.12 1.98
CA THR A 74 13.66 4.33 2.80
C THR A 74 13.27 4.11 4.26
N VAL A 75 12.09 3.50 4.52
CA VAL A 75 11.66 3.19 5.90
C VAL A 75 12.69 2.35 6.63
N ILE A 76 13.19 1.30 5.98
CA ILE A 76 14.14 0.36 6.59
C ILE A 76 15.43 1.09 7.00
N LEU A 77 16.08 1.76 6.04
CA LEU A 77 17.38 2.39 6.28
C LEU A 77 17.29 3.57 7.25
N VAL A 78 16.29 4.44 7.08
CA VAL A 78 16.09 5.61 7.96
C VAL A 78 15.72 5.16 9.39
N ALA A 79 14.83 4.16 9.54
CA ALA A 79 14.46 3.68 10.87
C ALA A 79 15.66 3.06 11.61
N GLN A 80 16.47 2.23 10.92
CA GLN A 80 17.65 1.62 11.51
C GLN A 80 18.72 2.67 11.90
N SER A 81 18.98 3.67 11.05
CA SER A 81 19.95 4.71 11.36
C SER A 81 19.53 5.57 12.55
N LEU A 82 18.24 5.91 12.65
CA LEU A 82 17.71 6.65 13.80
C LEU A 82 17.78 5.82 15.08
N GLY A 83 17.45 4.53 15.01
CA GLY A 83 17.59 3.60 16.13
C GLY A 83 19.03 3.48 16.62
N ALA A 84 20.00 3.45 15.71
CA ALA A 84 21.42 3.41 16.02
C ALA A 84 21.98 4.73 16.59
N ASN A 85 21.14 5.74 16.79
CA ASN A 85 21.53 7.06 17.25
C ASN A 85 22.42 7.83 16.25
N LYS A 86 22.24 7.56 14.94
CA LYS A 86 22.94 8.23 13.83
C LYS A 86 21.97 9.06 12.98
N PRO A 87 21.42 10.18 13.50
CA PRO A 87 20.44 10.98 12.80
C PRO A 87 20.95 11.59 11.51
N GLU A 88 22.27 11.91 11.43
CA GLU A 88 22.90 12.45 10.22
C GLU A 88 22.85 11.46 9.04
N ASP A 89 23.10 10.17 9.31
CA ASP A 89 22.98 9.13 8.30
C ASP A 89 21.53 8.99 7.85
N GLY A 90 20.57 9.03 8.79
CA GLY A 90 19.15 9.06 8.49
C GLY A 90 18.73 10.22 7.59
N GLN A 91 19.26 11.41 7.85
CA GLN A 91 19.03 12.60 7.01
C GLN A 91 19.63 12.45 5.61
N ARG A 92 20.86 11.92 5.51
CA ARG A 92 21.51 11.64 4.21
C ARG A 92 20.68 10.62 3.40
N ILE A 93 20.26 9.52 4.03
CA ILE A 93 19.41 8.50 3.40
C ILE A 93 18.09 9.11 2.93
N ALA A 94 17.43 9.92 3.77
CA ALA A 94 16.19 10.59 3.42
C ALA A 94 16.34 11.52 2.19
N MET A 95 17.43 12.30 2.14
CA MET A 95 17.73 13.15 0.99
C MET A 95 17.94 12.33 -0.28
N GLN A 96 18.74 11.24 -0.21
CA GLN A 96 18.96 10.38 -1.38
C GLN A 96 17.68 9.68 -1.84
N ALA A 97 16.80 9.33 -0.92
CA ALA A 97 15.48 8.75 -1.24
C ALA A 97 14.59 9.76 -1.98
N LEU A 98 14.61 11.03 -1.60
CA LEU A 98 13.87 12.09 -2.29
C LEU A 98 14.42 12.33 -3.70
N ILE A 99 15.76 12.42 -3.86
CA ILE A 99 16.41 12.55 -5.16
C ILE A 99 16.07 11.35 -6.05
N LEU A 100 16.15 10.13 -5.51
CA LEU A 100 15.80 8.92 -6.24
C LEU A 100 14.32 8.92 -6.66
N SER A 101 13.43 9.37 -5.79
CA SER A 101 12.00 9.50 -6.11
C SER A 101 11.73 10.53 -7.20
N LEU A 102 12.48 11.64 -7.18
CA LEU A 102 12.41 12.66 -8.22
C LEU A 102 12.88 12.09 -9.58
N ILE A 103 14.05 11.45 -9.62
CA ILE A 103 14.60 10.84 -10.83
C ILE A 103 13.66 9.76 -11.38
N CYS A 104 13.21 8.83 -10.54
CA CYS A 104 12.32 7.77 -10.96
C CYS A 104 10.94 8.30 -11.38
N GLY A 105 10.40 9.28 -10.65
CA GLY A 105 9.11 9.89 -10.98
C GLY A 105 9.13 10.63 -12.31
N LEU A 106 10.19 11.44 -12.56
CA LEU A 106 10.40 12.10 -13.84
C LEU A 106 10.67 11.10 -14.95
N GLY A 107 11.59 10.15 -14.74
CA GLY A 107 11.94 9.17 -15.76
C GLY A 107 10.73 8.34 -16.22
N VAL A 108 9.98 7.78 -15.27
CA VAL A 108 8.78 6.99 -15.59
C VAL A 108 7.66 7.86 -16.15
N GLY A 109 7.49 9.08 -15.67
CA GLY A 109 6.50 10.03 -16.17
C GLY A 109 6.78 10.43 -17.61
N CYS A 110 8.00 10.85 -17.91
CA CYS A 110 8.41 11.26 -19.26
C CYS A 110 8.36 10.09 -20.27
N LEU A 111 8.82 8.89 -19.86
CA LEU A 111 8.76 7.70 -20.70
C LEU A 111 7.32 7.18 -20.89
N GLY A 112 6.49 7.29 -19.87
CA GLY A 112 5.10 6.84 -19.93
C GLY A 112 4.18 7.79 -20.70
N TYR A 113 4.50 9.09 -20.73
CA TYR A 113 3.68 10.11 -21.39
C TYR A 113 3.34 9.77 -22.87
N PRO A 114 4.32 9.46 -23.75
CA PRO A 114 4.03 9.06 -25.12
C PRO A 114 3.37 7.68 -25.23
N LEU A 115 3.50 6.83 -24.21
CA LEU A 115 2.95 5.49 -24.18
C LEU A 115 1.51 5.43 -23.61
N ALA A 116 0.91 6.55 -23.23
CA ALA A 116 -0.40 6.62 -22.59
C ALA A 116 -1.49 5.95 -23.46
N GLU A 117 -1.53 6.26 -24.76
CA GLU A 117 -2.47 5.66 -25.70
C GLU A 117 -2.26 4.15 -25.84
N PHE A 118 -1.02 3.73 -26.00
CA PHE A 118 -0.68 2.30 -26.10
C PHE A 118 -1.14 1.52 -24.86
N GLY A 119 -0.91 2.09 -23.66
CA GLY A 119 -1.35 1.48 -22.39
C GLY A 119 -2.86 1.29 -22.31
N LEU A 120 -3.64 2.28 -22.75
CA LEU A 120 -5.11 2.21 -22.75
C LEU A 120 -5.61 1.18 -23.80
N ARG A 121 -5.04 1.19 -24.99
CA ARG A 121 -5.36 0.19 -26.03
C ARG A 121 -5.03 -1.25 -25.58
N LEU A 122 -3.91 -1.45 -24.89
CA LEU A 122 -3.52 -2.75 -24.32
C LEU A 122 -4.54 -3.27 -23.31
N LEU A 123 -5.21 -2.37 -22.57
CA LEU A 123 -6.29 -2.72 -21.64
C LEU A 123 -7.65 -2.92 -22.32
N GLY A 124 -7.74 -2.77 -23.64
CA GLY A 124 -8.97 -2.94 -24.39
C GLY A 124 -9.91 -1.73 -24.30
N ALA A 125 -9.37 -0.51 -24.19
CA ALA A 125 -10.20 0.70 -24.17
C ALA A 125 -10.96 0.89 -25.50
N GLU A 126 -12.25 1.19 -25.40
CA GLU A 126 -13.11 1.48 -26.53
C GLU A 126 -12.77 2.85 -27.14
N LYS A 127 -13.22 3.08 -28.39
CA LYS A 127 -12.89 4.30 -29.15
C LYS A 127 -13.30 5.58 -28.42
N ASP A 128 -14.41 5.57 -27.70
CA ASP A 128 -14.95 6.73 -26.96
C ASP A 128 -14.20 6.98 -25.63
N VAL A 129 -13.55 5.95 -25.10
CA VAL A 129 -12.79 6.02 -23.83
C VAL A 129 -11.38 6.54 -24.06
N ILE A 130 -10.77 6.21 -25.21
CA ILE A 130 -9.37 6.53 -25.51
C ILE A 130 -9.06 8.03 -25.42
N PRO A 131 -9.79 8.96 -26.05
CA PRO A 131 -9.45 10.38 -26.01
C PRO A 131 -9.50 10.95 -24.59
N LEU A 132 -10.52 10.53 -23.80
CA LEU A 132 -10.69 10.95 -22.40
C LEU A 132 -9.57 10.38 -21.52
N GLY A 133 -9.22 9.10 -21.74
CA GLY A 133 -8.19 8.41 -21.00
C GLY A 133 -6.79 8.93 -21.28
N ILE A 134 -6.45 9.29 -22.52
CA ILE A 134 -5.13 9.82 -22.88
C ILE A 134 -4.87 11.11 -22.08
N GLY A 135 -5.78 12.10 -22.14
CA GLY A 135 -5.59 13.36 -21.46
C GLY A 135 -5.42 13.19 -19.94
N TYR A 136 -6.29 12.38 -19.32
CA TYR A 136 -6.19 12.07 -17.89
C TYR A 136 -4.87 11.37 -17.54
N LEU A 137 -4.50 10.34 -18.30
CA LEU A 137 -3.32 9.54 -18.03
C LEU A 137 -2.04 10.34 -18.24
N GLN A 138 -1.96 11.17 -19.30
CA GLN A 138 -0.81 12.03 -19.56
C GLN A 138 -0.56 13.02 -18.42
N VAL A 139 -1.59 13.72 -17.98
CA VAL A 139 -1.47 14.65 -16.83
C VAL A 139 -1.04 13.92 -15.58
N THR A 140 -1.62 12.75 -15.30
CA THR A 140 -1.28 11.98 -14.10
C THR A 140 0.13 11.37 -14.17
N LEU A 141 0.60 10.98 -15.37
CA LEU A 141 1.97 10.48 -15.59
C LEU A 141 3.01 11.57 -15.31
N LEU A 142 2.79 12.80 -15.74
CA LEU A 142 3.64 13.95 -15.36
C LEU A 142 3.60 14.18 -13.85
N GLY A 143 2.46 13.92 -13.22
CA GLY A 143 2.29 14.00 -11.77
C GLY A 143 2.89 12.85 -10.96
N LEU A 144 3.46 11.82 -11.59
CA LEU A 144 4.11 10.70 -10.87
C LEU A 144 5.23 11.17 -9.94
N VAL A 145 5.90 12.25 -10.28
CA VAL A 145 6.92 12.87 -9.42
C VAL A 145 6.32 13.20 -8.06
N LEU A 146 5.17 13.89 -8.03
CA LEU A 146 4.50 14.26 -6.79
C LEU A 146 4.04 13.02 -6.01
N MET A 147 3.56 11.99 -6.73
CA MET A 147 3.15 10.73 -6.12
C MET A 147 4.33 10.00 -5.46
N PHE A 148 5.49 9.93 -6.12
CA PHE A 148 6.68 9.27 -5.57
C PHE A 148 7.27 10.07 -4.42
N LEU A 149 7.39 11.39 -4.54
CA LEU A 149 7.84 12.28 -3.48
C LEU A 149 6.92 12.19 -2.25
N SER A 150 5.61 12.27 -2.45
CA SER A 150 4.64 12.13 -1.35
C SER A 150 4.79 10.80 -0.62
N ARG A 151 4.92 9.68 -1.35
CA ARG A 151 5.14 8.35 -0.74
C ARG A 151 6.43 8.27 0.05
N THR A 152 7.51 8.83 -0.48
CA THR A 152 8.83 8.82 0.17
C THR A 152 8.85 9.74 1.39
N LEU A 153 8.26 10.93 1.33
CA LEU A 153 8.10 11.80 2.49
C LEU A 153 7.29 11.11 3.60
N ASN A 154 6.14 10.53 3.25
CA ASN A 154 5.35 9.73 4.21
C ASN A 154 6.17 8.57 4.81
N ALA A 155 7.07 7.95 4.04
CA ALA A 155 7.95 6.89 4.51
C ALA A 155 8.99 7.44 5.51
N ILE A 156 9.59 8.60 5.23
CA ILE A 156 10.56 9.29 6.10
C ILE A 156 9.92 9.62 7.46
N PHE A 157 8.74 10.24 7.47
CA PHE A 157 8.03 10.57 8.71
C PHE A 157 7.70 9.30 9.52
N ARG A 158 7.17 8.25 8.87
CA ARG A 158 6.88 6.99 9.56
C ARG A 158 8.14 6.32 10.09
N ALA A 159 9.25 6.34 9.35
CA ALA A 159 10.53 5.81 9.81
C ALA A 159 11.03 6.55 11.06
N ALA A 160 10.73 7.84 11.15
CA ALA A 160 11.03 8.70 12.30
C ALA A 160 10.05 8.51 13.49
N GLY A 161 9.01 7.68 13.36
CA GLY A 161 8.00 7.47 14.42
C GLY A 161 6.83 8.45 14.39
N ASP A 162 6.73 9.26 13.36
CA ASP A 162 5.64 10.23 13.18
C ASP A 162 4.67 9.74 12.09
N ALA A 163 3.51 9.26 12.49
CA ALA A 163 2.40 8.92 11.60
C ALA A 163 1.30 10.00 11.60
N ILE A 164 1.37 10.97 12.52
CA ILE A 164 0.33 12.00 12.69
C ILE A 164 0.51 13.08 11.63
N THR A 165 1.72 13.61 11.46
CA THR A 165 1.98 14.67 10.47
C THR A 165 1.56 14.27 9.05
N PRO A 166 1.93 13.07 8.52
CA PRO A 166 1.43 12.62 7.23
C PRO A 166 -0.09 12.49 7.15
N MET A 167 -0.75 12.06 8.23
CA MET A 167 -2.21 11.96 8.30
C MET A 167 -2.87 13.34 8.19
N VAL A 168 -2.38 14.32 8.94
CA VAL A 168 -2.92 15.70 8.92
C VAL A 168 -2.75 16.32 7.53
N VAL A 169 -1.57 16.16 6.92
CA VAL A 169 -1.32 16.65 5.55
C VAL A 169 -2.24 15.96 4.54
N LEU A 170 -2.50 14.67 4.70
CA LEU A 170 -3.44 13.94 3.85
C LEU A 170 -4.88 14.47 4.01
N ILE A 171 -5.31 14.82 5.24
CA ILE A 171 -6.61 15.46 5.47
C ILE A 171 -6.71 16.78 4.69
N CYS A 172 -5.71 17.65 4.83
CA CYS A 172 -5.67 18.93 4.11
C CYS A 172 -5.72 18.72 2.59
N SER A 173 -4.92 17.78 2.07
CA SER A 173 -4.90 17.46 0.64
C SER A 173 -6.24 16.88 0.16
N THR A 174 -6.90 16.05 0.98
CA THR A 174 -8.20 15.47 0.64
C THR A 174 -9.28 16.53 0.60
N ILE A 175 -9.33 17.44 1.58
CA ILE A 175 -10.28 18.55 1.59
C ILE A 175 -10.07 19.44 0.37
N LEU A 176 -8.82 19.79 0.06
CA LEU A 176 -8.49 20.60 -1.11
C LEU A 176 -8.92 19.90 -2.42
N ASN A 177 -8.72 18.61 -2.54
CA ASN A 177 -9.16 17.85 -3.72
C ASN A 177 -10.69 17.84 -3.86
N ILE A 178 -11.42 17.58 -2.76
CA ILE A 178 -12.90 17.60 -2.76
C ILE A 178 -13.45 18.96 -3.26
N VAL A 179 -12.75 20.06 -2.95
CA VAL A 179 -13.12 21.40 -3.41
C VAL A 179 -12.72 21.62 -4.87
N LEU A 180 -11.50 21.22 -5.25
CA LEU A 180 -10.98 21.45 -6.60
C LEU A 180 -11.63 20.56 -7.67
N ASP A 181 -12.03 19.35 -7.34
CA ASP A 181 -12.66 18.42 -8.28
C ASP A 181 -13.88 19.06 -8.99
N PRO A 182 -14.94 19.50 -8.28
CA PRO A 182 -16.09 20.08 -8.96
C PRO A 182 -15.75 21.40 -9.69
N LEU A 183 -14.80 22.19 -9.19
CA LEU A 183 -14.39 23.44 -9.82
C LEU A 183 -13.73 23.19 -11.18
N LEU A 184 -12.82 22.22 -11.27
CA LEU A 184 -12.04 21.95 -12.48
C LEU A 184 -12.76 20.96 -13.43
N ILE A 185 -13.58 20.05 -12.90
CA ILE A 185 -14.35 19.11 -13.73
C ILE A 185 -15.49 19.83 -14.45
N PHE A 186 -16.29 20.60 -13.73
CA PHE A 186 -17.52 21.21 -14.26
C PHE A 186 -17.35 22.67 -14.69
N GLY A 187 -16.23 23.30 -14.36
CA GLY A 187 -15.99 24.70 -14.73
C GLY A 187 -16.86 25.68 -13.94
N ILE A 188 -16.82 25.56 -12.59
CA ILE A 188 -17.61 26.44 -11.71
C ILE A 188 -16.86 27.75 -11.48
N TRP A 189 -17.58 28.87 -11.46
CA TRP A 189 -17.07 30.24 -11.36
C TRP A 189 -16.23 30.61 -12.59
N PHE A 190 -14.98 31.00 -12.38
CA PHE A 190 -14.04 31.44 -13.43
C PHE A 190 -13.14 30.29 -13.95
N PHE A 191 -13.32 29.06 -13.44
CA PHE A 191 -12.55 27.93 -13.91
C PHE A 191 -13.11 27.35 -15.21
N PRO A 192 -12.24 26.97 -16.18
CA PRO A 192 -12.69 26.28 -17.37
C PRO A 192 -13.17 24.86 -17.03
N SER A 193 -14.19 24.38 -17.74
CA SER A 193 -14.65 23.00 -17.65
C SER A 193 -13.66 22.05 -18.34
N LEU A 194 -12.81 21.38 -17.57
CA LEU A 194 -11.78 20.48 -18.09
C LEU A 194 -12.23 19.01 -18.15
N GLY A 195 -13.45 18.72 -17.68
CA GLY A 195 -13.98 17.35 -17.68
C GLY A 195 -13.08 16.37 -16.91
N VAL A 196 -12.82 15.20 -17.49
CA VAL A 196 -12.00 14.14 -16.87
C VAL A 196 -10.58 14.62 -16.54
N VAL A 197 -10.00 15.46 -17.40
CA VAL A 197 -8.65 16.01 -17.20
C VAL A 197 -8.62 16.95 -16.00
N GLY A 198 -9.74 17.62 -15.68
CA GLY A 198 -9.89 18.44 -14.48
C GLY A 198 -9.68 17.69 -13.19
N SER A 199 -10.20 16.45 -13.07
CA SER A 199 -9.93 15.57 -11.93
C SER A 199 -8.43 15.22 -11.78
N ALA A 200 -7.72 14.99 -12.90
CA ALA A 200 -6.28 14.79 -12.86
C ALA A 200 -5.54 16.02 -12.29
N TYR A 201 -5.88 17.22 -12.75
CA TYR A 201 -5.29 18.46 -12.24
C TYR A 201 -5.63 18.69 -10.77
N ALA A 202 -6.88 18.50 -10.34
CA ALA A 202 -7.29 18.63 -8.94
C ALA A 202 -6.46 17.71 -8.04
N THR A 203 -6.29 16.45 -8.47
CA THR A 203 -5.44 15.46 -7.77
C THR A 203 -3.97 15.90 -7.71
N LEU A 204 -3.42 16.42 -8.82
CA LEU A 204 -2.03 16.90 -8.86
C LEU A 204 -1.80 18.09 -7.93
N ILE A 205 -2.67 19.09 -8.01
CA ILE A 205 -2.57 20.31 -7.19
C ILE A 205 -2.65 19.92 -5.71
N SER A 206 -3.64 19.12 -5.33
CA SER A 206 -3.84 18.69 -3.94
C SER A 206 -2.65 17.89 -3.40
N ARG A 207 -2.08 16.99 -4.20
CA ARG A 207 -0.86 16.24 -3.84
C ARG A 207 0.36 17.14 -3.82
N GLY A 208 0.47 18.10 -4.74
CA GLY A 208 1.55 19.08 -4.77
C GLY A 208 1.58 19.91 -3.49
N VAL A 209 0.44 20.43 -3.05
CA VAL A 209 0.30 21.13 -1.77
C VAL A 209 0.72 20.23 -0.61
N GLY A 210 0.27 18.96 -0.59
CA GLY A 210 0.69 17.98 0.42
C GLY A 210 2.19 17.75 0.45
N VAL A 211 2.84 17.64 -0.72
CA VAL A 211 4.31 17.50 -0.83
C VAL A 211 5.01 18.75 -0.30
N VAL A 212 4.56 19.94 -0.66
CA VAL A 212 5.12 21.21 -0.17
C VAL A 212 4.98 21.32 1.35
N MET A 213 3.83 20.96 1.92
CA MET A 213 3.62 20.94 3.37
C MET A 213 4.58 19.96 4.06
N LEU A 214 4.70 18.72 3.58
CA LEU A 214 5.62 17.73 4.17
C LEU A 214 7.09 18.18 4.06
N LEU A 215 7.49 18.76 2.92
CA LEU A 215 8.82 19.31 2.74
C LEU A 215 9.10 20.49 3.69
N SER A 216 8.12 21.39 3.88
CA SER A 216 8.28 22.51 4.81
C SER A 216 8.52 22.05 6.25
N PHE A 217 7.82 21.00 6.70
CA PHE A 217 8.10 20.38 8.00
C PHE A 217 9.51 19.76 8.09
N CYS A 218 9.99 19.12 7.02
CA CYS A 218 11.35 18.57 6.96
C CYS A 218 12.42 19.68 6.95
N LEU A 219 12.20 20.81 6.26
CA LEU A 219 13.15 21.91 6.15
C LEU A 219 13.10 22.85 7.37
N GLY A 220 11.93 23.03 7.97
CA GLY A 220 11.73 23.90 9.13
C GLY A 220 12.32 23.39 10.45
N GLY A 221 12.93 22.20 10.46
CA GLY A 221 13.57 21.62 11.65
C GLY A 221 12.61 21.24 12.78
N GLN A 222 11.30 21.32 12.55
CA GLN A 222 10.28 20.98 13.53
C GLN A 222 10.04 19.47 13.67
N GLY A 223 10.57 18.67 12.73
CA GLY A 223 10.45 17.22 12.68
C GLY A 223 11.63 16.50 13.36
N VAL A 224 11.51 15.18 13.50
CA VAL A 224 12.60 14.30 13.98
C VAL A 224 13.75 14.24 12.99
N ILE A 225 13.46 14.44 11.70
CA ILE A 225 14.45 14.52 10.61
C ILE A 225 14.41 15.93 10.03
N SER A 226 15.54 16.64 10.15
CA SER A 226 15.73 17.94 9.51
C SER A 226 16.64 17.79 8.30
N LEU A 227 16.17 18.21 7.14
CA LEU A 227 16.95 18.17 5.89
C LEU A 227 17.74 19.45 5.66
N SER A 228 17.60 20.46 6.52
CA SER A 228 18.22 21.80 6.34
C SER A 228 19.75 21.80 6.35
N TRP A 229 20.37 20.78 6.94
CA TRP A 229 21.83 20.67 7.08
C TRP A 229 22.50 19.71 6.09
N VAL A 230 21.73 19.05 5.25
CA VAL A 230 22.28 18.07 4.29
C VAL A 230 22.66 18.78 3.01
N LYS A 231 23.96 18.77 2.68
CA LYS A 231 24.42 19.27 1.37
C LYS A 231 23.79 18.41 0.27
N PRO A 232 23.15 19.02 -0.73
CA PRO A 232 22.61 18.28 -1.86
C PRO A 232 23.80 17.69 -2.67
N GLY A 233 23.93 16.39 -2.61
CA GLY A 233 24.91 15.62 -3.37
C GLY A 233 24.35 14.25 -3.68
N VAL A 234 24.62 13.73 -4.87
CA VAL A 234 24.16 12.39 -5.28
C VAL A 234 25.12 11.34 -4.73
N ASN A 235 24.58 10.38 -3.98
CA ASN A 235 25.34 9.22 -3.50
C ASN A 235 24.70 7.93 -4.04
N PHE A 236 25.27 7.43 -5.14
CA PHE A 236 24.78 6.22 -5.82
C PHE A 236 24.83 4.97 -4.93
N LYS A 237 25.74 4.90 -3.93
CA LYS A 237 25.83 3.77 -3.01
C LYS A 237 24.57 3.68 -2.14
N ILE A 238 24.14 4.81 -1.56
CA ILE A 238 22.92 4.88 -0.75
C ILE A 238 21.69 4.62 -1.62
N MET A 239 21.60 5.23 -2.80
CA MET A 239 20.50 4.98 -3.74
C MET A 239 20.43 3.51 -4.14
N GLY A 240 21.57 2.88 -4.40
CA GLY A 240 21.67 1.45 -4.71
C GLY A 240 21.18 0.57 -3.56
N GLN A 241 21.46 0.93 -2.31
CA GLN A 241 20.95 0.21 -1.12
C GLN A 241 19.43 0.35 -0.99
N ILE A 242 18.87 1.57 -1.17
CA ILE A 242 17.42 1.80 -1.18
C ILE A 242 16.75 0.93 -2.25
N MET A 243 17.30 0.94 -3.47
CA MET A 243 16.79 0.15 -4.59
C MET A 243 16.90 -1.35 -4.35
N LYS A 244 18.02 -1.83 -3.82
CA LYS A 244 18.23 -3.26 -3.50
C LYS A 244 17.18 -3.78 -2.53
N LEU A 245 16.86 -3.04 -1.48
CA LEU A 245 15.79 -3.39 -0.54
C LEU A 245 14.41 -3.22 -1.18
N GLY A 246 14.25 -2.19 -1.98
CA GLY A 246 12.99 -1.82 -2.61
C GLY A 246 12.54 -2.80 -3.69
N ILE A 247 13.43 -3.30 -4.53
CA ILE A 247 13.09 -4.15 -5.67
C ILE A 247 12.41 -5.45 -5.23
N PHE A 248 12.86 -6.07 -4.15
CA PHE A 248 12.27 -7.30 -3.63
C PHE A 248 10.88 -7.06 -3.03
N THR A 249 10.66 -5.90 -2.38
CA THR A 249 9.34 -5.54 -1.87
C THR A 249 8.37 -5.16 -2.99
N SER A 250 8.86 -4.55 -4.06
CA SER A 250 8.09 -4.31 -5.29
C SER A 250 7.73 -5.61 -5.97
N MET A 251 8.69 -6.53 -6.11
CA MET A 251 8.45 -7.86 -6.68
C MET A 251 7.43 -8.64 -5.84
N GLN A 252 7.51 -8.58 -4.50
CA GLN A 252 6.52 -9.17 -3.61
C GLN A 252 5.11 -8.61 -3.86
N ALA A 253 4.99 -7.30 -4.09
CA ALA A 253 3.71 -6.68 -4.43
C ALA A 253 3.20 -7.15 -5.81
N LEU A 254 4.09 -7.25 -6.79
CA LEU A 254 3.76 -7.75 -8.13
C LEU A 254 3.29 -9.21 -8.08
N LEU A 255 3.97 -10.08 -7.32
CA LEU A 255 3.56 -11.48 -7.12
C LEU A 255 2.17 -11.58 -6.50
N ARG A 256 1.84 -10.74 -5.52
CA ARG A 256 0.48 -10.68 -4.95
C ARG A 256 -0.58 -10.22 -5.94
N HIS A 257 -0.26 -9.25 -6.81
CA HIS A 257 -1.18 -8.82 -7.85
C HIS A 257 -1.37 -9.89 -8.92
N GLY A 258 -0.27 -10.51 -9.36
CA GLY A 258 -0.28 -11.60 -10.35
C GLY A 258 -1.09 -12.82 -9.89
N SER A 259 -0.94 -13.23 -8.62
CA SER A 259 -1.73 -14.34 -8.07
C SER A 259 -3.23 -14.05 -8.07
N ARG A 260 -3.64 -12.80 -7.78
CA ARG A 260 -5.07 -12.42 -7.85
C ARG A 260 -5.62 -12.51 -9.28
N LEU A 261 -4.83 -12.07 -10.27
CA LEU A 261 -5.21 -12.19 -11.68
C LEU A 261 -5.30 -13.66 -12.12
N ALA A 262 -4.40 -14.51 -11.65
CA ALA A 262 -4.47 -15.94 -11.90
C ALA A 262 -5.72 -16.57 -11.27
N PHE A 263 -6.05 -16.22 -10.01
CA PHE A 263 -7.23 -16.75 -9.35
C PHE A 263 -8.54 -16.30 -10.01
N ILE A 264 -8.68 -15.01 -10.38
CA ILE A 264 -9.89 -14.55 -11.07
C ILE A 264 -10.07 -15.22 -12.42
N ARG A 265 -8.97 -15.58 -13.11
CA ARG A 265 -9.04 -16.34 -14.36
C ARG A 265 -9.64 -17.73 -14.17
N VAL A 266 -9.31 -18.40 -13.06
CA VAL A 266 -9.90 -19.70 -12.72
C VAL A 266 -11.37 -19.55 -12.31
N VAL A 267 -11.70 -18.50 -11.52
CA VAL A 267 -13.09 -18.20 -11.14
C VAL A 267 -13.97 -17.93 -12.37
N ALA A 268 -13.41 -17.28 -13.41
CA ALA A 268 -14.16 -16.96 -14.63
C ALA A 268 -14.68 -18.19 -15.40
N PHE A 269 -14.08 -19.37 -15.23
CA PHE A 269 -14.61 -20.61 -15.82
C PHE A 269 -15.97 -21.04 -15.22
N PHE A 270 -16.35 -20.49 -14.05
CA PHE A 270 -17.60 -20.81 -13.36
C PHE A 270 -18.71 -19.77 -13.63
N GLY A 271 -18.47 -18.86 -14.57
CA GLY A 271 -19.47 -17.90 -15.04
C GLY A 271 -19.36 -16.51 -14.41
N THR A 272 -20.20 -15.61 -14.90
CA THR A 272 -20.18 -14.18 -14.55
C THR A 272 -20.57 -13.94 -13.10
N ASP A 273 -21.50 -14.71 -12.55
CA ASP A 273 -21.96 -14.59 -11.16
C ASP A 273 -20.83 -14.91 -10.16
N ALA A 274 -20.01 -15.92 -10.49
CA ALA A 274 -18.84 -16.27 -9.69
C ALA A 274 -17.80 -15.14 -9.69
N VAL A 275 -17.56 -14.50 -10.84
CA VAL A 275 -16.64 -13.36 -10.96
C VAL A 275 -17.17 -12.17 -10.16
N ALA A 276 -18.47 -11.87 -10.25
CA ALA A 276 -19.11 -10.81 -9.49
C ALA A 276 -19.00 -11.05 -7.97
N ALA A 277 -19.31 -12.26 -7.52
CA ALA A 277 -19.19 -12.66 -6.12
C ALA A 277 -17.75 -12.56 -5.60
N TYR A 278 -16.76 -12.98 -6.40
CA TYR A 278 -15.35 -12.84 -6.09
C TYR A 278 -14.95 -11.36 -5.96
N ALA A 279 -15.37 -10.51 -6.89
CA ALA A 279 -15.05 -9.08 -6.90
C ALA A 279 -15.62 -8.36 -5.66
N ILE A 280 -16.88 -8.62 -5.30
CA ILE A 280 -17.52 -8.07 -4.10
C ILE A 280 -16.78 -8.52 -2.84
N SER A 281 -16.52 -9.83 -2.71
CA SER A 281 -15.81 -10.37 -1.54
C SER A 281 -14.39 -9.80 -1.41
N MET A 282 -13.70 -9.52 -2.53
CA MET A 282 -12.41 -8.86 -2.52
C MET A 282 -12.49 -7.41 -2.04
N ARG A 283 -13.54 -6.68 -2.36
CA ARG A 283 -13.80 -5.33 -1.82
C ARG A 283 -13.97 -5.38 -0.31
N LEU A 284 -14.81 -6.27 0.18
CA LEU A 284 -15.03 -6.49 1.61
C LEU A 284 -13.73 -6.87 2.33
N ARG A 285 -12.93 -7.77 1.74
CA ARG A 285 -11.62 -8.14 2.26
C ARG A 285 -10.69 -6.93 2.42
N ILE A 286 -10.64 -6.03 1.43
CA ILE A 286 -9.78 -4.84 1.49
C ILE A 286 -10.15 -3.97 2.68
N LEU A 287 -11.45 -3.71 2.89
CA LEU A 287 -11.94 -2.91 4.02
C LEU A 287 -11.52 -3.51 5.37
N VAL A 288 -11.71 -4.83 5.55
CA VAL A 288 -11.29 -5.52 6.78
C VAL A 288 -9.78 -5.47 6.97
N MET A 289 -9.03 -5.66 5.87
CA MET A 289 -7.57 -5.66 5.94
C MET A 289 -6.98 -4.30 6.29
N HIS A 290 -7.69 -3.17 6.11
CA HIS A 290 -7.21 -1.87 6.58
C HIS A 290 -6.95 -1.83 8.09
N PHE A 291 -7.79 -2.48 8.89
CA PHE A 291 -7.55 -2.62 10.33
C PHE A 291 -6.23 -3.34 10.62
N GLY A 292 -5.99 -4.45 9.92
CA GLY A 292 -4.77 -5.25 10.12
C GLY A 292 -3.51 -4.61 9.54
N THR A 293 -3.61 -3.98 8.35
CA THR A 293 -2.46 -3.35 7.70
C THR A 293 -1.98 -2.10 8.41
N ALA A 294 -2.83 -1.44 9.18
CA ALA A 294 -2.45 -0.33 10.04
C ALA A 294 -1.39 -0.77 11.08
N PHE A 295 -1.65 -1.89 11.76
CA PHE A 295 -0.68 -2.48 12.70
C PHE A 295 0.60 -2.96 11.98
N SER A 296 0.46 -3.61 10.81
CA SER A 296 1.61 -4.03 10.01
C SER A 296 2.49 -2.84 9.62
N THR A 297 1.88 -1.71 9.26
CA THR A 297 2.59 -0.49 8.87
C THR A 297 3.32 0.13 10.05
N ALA A 298 2.78 0.04 11.27
CA ALA A 298 3.40 0.50 12.50
C ALA A 298 4.60 -0.38 12.92
N VAL A 299 4.48 -1.70 12.78
CA VAL A 299 5.53 -2.67 13.20
C VAL A 299 6.81 -2.48 12.40
N GLY A 300 6.76 -2.16 11.11
CA GLY A 300 7.97 -1.99 10.28
C GLY A 300 8.98 -0.98 10.84
N PRO A 301 8.61 0.29 11.05
CA PRO A 301 9.48 1.30 11.67
C PRO A 301 9.90 0.94 13.10
N MET A 302 9.00 0.36 13.91
CA MET A 302 9.32 -0.07 15.28
C MET A 302 10.42 -1.14 15.27
N VAL A 303 10.34 -2.12 14.39
CA VAL A 303 11.37 -3.14 14.20
C VAL A 303 12.68 -2.49 13.74
N GLY A 304 12.64 -1.62 12.74
CA GLY A 304 13.82 -0.95 12.22
C GLY A 304 14.55 -0.14 13.30
N GLN A 305 13.84 0.72 14.05
CA GLN A 305 14.45 1.52 15.11
C GLN A 305 14.98 0.66 16.27
N ASN A 306 14.23 -0.34 16.73
CA ASN A 306 14.66 -1.20 17.83
C ASN A 306 15.84 -2.10 17.43
N LEU A 307 15.90 -2.57 16.18
CA LEU A 307 17.04 -3.29 15.65
C LEU A 307 18.28 -2.39 15.56
N GLY A 308 18.12 -1.16 15.04
CA GLY A 308 19.18 -0.17 15.00
C GLY A 308 19.74 0.16 16.40
N ALA A 309 18.87 0.17 17.43
CA ALA A 309 19.24 0.35 18.83
C ALA A 309 19.79 -0.93 19.50
N ASN A 310 19.89 -2.03 18.78
CA ASN A 310 20.29 -3.36 19.29
C ASN A 310 19.37 -3.89 20.43
N ARG A 311 18.06 -3.53 20.39
CA ARG A 311 17.05 -3.97 21.37
C ARG A 311 16.17 -5.07 20.82
N LEU A 312 16.76 -6.27 20.69
CA LEU A 312 16.10 -7.44 20.09
C LEU A 312 14.84 -7.88 20.85
N ASP A 313 14.84 -7.77 22.17
CA ASP A 313 13.69 -8.01 23.03
C ASP A 313 12.48 -7.17 22.64
N ARG A 314 12.71 -5.86 22.37
CA ARG A 314 11.66 -4.95 21.94
C ARG A 314 11.20 -5.19 20.51
N VAL A 315 12.09 -5.66 19.63
CA VAL A 315 11.71 -6.12 18.29
C VAL A 315 10.70 -7.26 18.41
N GLU A 316 11.03 -8.31 19.18
CA GLU A 316 10.13 -9.44 19.37
C GLU A 316 8.81 -9.05 20.03
N GLN A 317 8.85 -8.18 21.05
CA GLN A 317 7.67 -7.66 21.73
C GLN A 317 6.77 -6.87 20.75
N SER A 318 7.34 -6.01 19.89
CA SER A 318 6.61 -5.22 18.89
C SER A 318 5.90 -6.11 17.88
N VAL A 319 6.59 -7.15 17.39
CA VAL A 319 6.03 -8.10 16.43
C VAL A 319 4.95 -8.97 17.08
N ARG A 320 5.17 -9.46 18.29
CA ARG A 320 4.22 -10.29 19.03
C ARG A 320 2.94 -9.52 19.34
N LEU A 321 3.08 -8.30 19.88
CA LEU A 321 1.95 -7.45 20.24
C LEU A 321 1.20 -6.97 18.99
N GLY A 322 1.95 -6.52 17.95
CA GLY A 322 1.37 -6.10 16.68
C GLY A 322 0.59 -7.23 16.00
N SER A 323 1.12 -8.45 15.99
CA SER A 323 0.43 -9.62 15.42
C SER A 323 -0.83 -9.98 16.21
N ARG A 324 -0.77 -9.95 17.54
CA ARG A 324 -1.92 -10.29 18.41
C ARG A 324 -3.05 -9.27 18.26
N LEU A 325 -2.74 -7.97 18.35
CA LEU A 325 -3.76 -6.93 18.23
C LEU A 325 -4.35 -6.86 16.82
N ALA A 326 -3.51 -6.96 15.79
CA ALA A 326 -3.99 -7.00 14.41
C ALA A 326 -4.91 -8.21 14.17
N ALA A 327 -4.51 -9.39 14.65
CA ALA A 327 -5.33 -10.60 14.54
C ALA A 327 -6.65 -10.46 15.32
N LEU A 328 -6.61 -9.96 16.55
CA LEU A 328 -7.79 -9.78 17.38
C LEU A 328 -8.84 -8.89 16.68
N VAL A 329 -8.42 -7.69 16.24
CA VAL A 329 -9.34 -6.73 15.61
C VAL A 329 -9.91 -7.29 14.31
N VAL A 330 -9.06 -7.87 13.47
CA VAL A 330 -9.49 -8.40 12.17
C VAL A 330 -10.34 -9.67 12.31
N MET A 331 -10.07 -10.50 13.32
CA MET A 331 -10.89 -11.68 13.62
C MET A 331 -12.25 -11.30 14.20
N LEU A 332 -12.37 -10.26 15.02
CA LEU A 332 -13.66 -9.76 15.51
C LEU A 332 -14.54 -9.29 14.35
N VAL A 333 -14.00 -8.48 13.44
CA VAL A 333 -14.74 -8.04 12.23
C VAL A 333 -15.03 -9.24 11.33
N GLY A 334 -14.08 -10.15 11.17
CA GLY A 334 -14.21 -11.38 10.40
C GLY A 334 -15.29 -12.30 10.96
N ALA A 335 -15.42 -12.43 12.27
CA ALA A 335 -16.45 -13.23 12.91
C ALA A 335 -17.86 -12.72 12.57
N VAL A 336 -18.07 -11.41 12.59
CA VAL A 336 -19.36 -10.82 12.17
C VAL A 336 -19.64 -11.17 10.69
N MET A 337 -18.63 -11.01 9.80
CA MET A 337 -18.79 -11.35 8.39
C MET A 337 -18.99 -12.85 8.14
N PHE A 338 -18.43 -13.71 8.99
CA PHE A 338 -18.62 -15.16 8.92
C PHE A 338 -20.06 -15.56 9.28
N ILE A 339 -20.64 -14.92 10.31
CA ILE A 339 -21.98 -15.22 10.82
C ILE A 339 -23.06 -14.72 9.86
N ILE A 340 -22.96 -13.48 9.38
CA ILE A 340 -23.97 -12.84 8.54
C ILE A 340 -23.42 -12.41 7.15
N PRO A 341 -22.79 -13.30 6.38
CA PRO A 341 -22.15 -12.94 5.12
C PRO A 341 -23.14 -12.41 4.07
N HIS A 342 -24.37 -12.93 4.04
CA HIS A 342 -25.41 -12.51 3.11
C HIS A 342 -25.71 -11.00 3.20
N TYR A 343 -25.67 -10.45 4.42
CA TYR A 343 -25.92 -9.04 4.64
C TYR A 343 -24.85 -8.17 3.96
N PHE A 344 -23.59 -8.52 4.15
CA PHE A 344 -22.48 -7.78 3.57
C PHE A 344 -22.42 -7.87 2.05
N VAL A 345 -22.66 -9.05 1.47
CA VAL A 345 -22.70 -9.21 0.01
C VAL A 345 -23.94 -8.52 -0.56
N GLY A 346 -25.07 -8.58 0.12
CA GLY A 346 -26.33 -7.95 -0.27
C GLY A 346 -26.28 -6.43 -0.36
N TRP A 347 -25.33 -5.76 0.32
CA TRP A 347 -25.12 -4.31 0.14
C TRP A 347 -24.67 -3.92 -1.27
N PHE A 348 -24.09 -4.86 -2.03
CA PHE A 348 -23.53 -4.58 -3.35
C PHE A 348 -24.41 -5.08 -4.50
N THR A 349 -25.31 -6.03 -4.25
CA THR A 349 -26.14 -6.65 -5.28
C THR A 349 -27.43 -7.22 -4.70
N HIS A 350 -28.49 -7.23 -5.52
CA HIS A 350 -29.76 -7.91 -5.21
C HIS A 350 -29.86 -9.28 -5.90
N GLN A 351 -28.89 -9.66 -6.73
CA GLN A 351 -28.90 -10.92 -7.47
C GLN A 351 -28.62 -12.09 -6.53
N ARG A 352 -29.62 -12.96 -6.33
CA ARG A 352 -29.60 -14.05 -5.36
C ARG A 352 -28.42 -15.01 -5.56
N SER A 353 -28.14 -15.40 -6.81
CA SER A 353 -27.02 -16.28 -7.15
C SER A 353 -25.67 -15.71 -6.70
N VAL A 354 -25.43 -14.41 -6.94
CA VAL A 354 -24.20 -13.72 -6.52
C VAL A 354 -24.10 -13.63 -5.00
N ILE A 355 -25.23 -13.40 -4.30
CA ILE A 355 -25.26 -13.35 -2.83
C ILE A 355 -24.92 -14.73 -2.24
N GLU A 356 -25.51 -15.80 -2.76
CA GLU A 356 -25.25 -17.16 -2.29
C GLU A 356 -23.76 -17.55 -2.48
N ILE A 357 -23.23 -17.38 -3.69
CA ILE A 357 -21.81 -17.68 -4.01
C ILE A 357 -20.88 -16.82 -3.18
N GLY A 358 -21.12 -15.51 -3.13
CA GLY A 358 -20.28 -14.55 -2.40
C GLY A 358 -20.29 -14.79 -0.90
N SER A 359 -21.42 -15.22 -0.34
CA SER A 359 -21.55 -15.55 1.08
C SER A 359 -20.73 -16.78 1.46
N VAL A 360 -20.71 -17.80 0.61
CA VAL A 360 -19.84 -18.96 0.81
C VAL A 360 -18.39 -18.55 0.78
N TYR A 361 -17.98 -17.81 -0.25
CA TYR A 361 -16.59 -17.34 -0.36
C TYR A 361 -16.19 -16.45 0.82
N LEU A 362 -17.05 -15.53 1.24
CA LEU A 362 -16.77 -14.62 2.34
C LEU A 362 -16.53 -15.37 3.66
N ARG A 363 -17.23 -16.50 3.91
CA ARG A 363 -16.97 -17.35 5.07
C ARG A 363 -15.55 -17.95 5.04
N TYR A 364 -15.11 -18.49 3.90
CA TYR A 364 -13.73 -19.02 3.78
C TYR A 364 -12.69 -17.93 3.95
N LEU A 365 -12.94 -16.74 3.40
CA LEU A 365 -12.05 -15.59 3.59
C LEU A 365 -11.99 -15.15 5.05
N ALA A 366 -13.13 -14.97 5.69
CA ALA A 366 -13.24 -14.53 7.08
C ALA A 366 -12.52 -15.47 8.04
N ALA A 367 -12.62 -16.78 7.83
CA ALA A 367 -11.89 -17.80 8.60
C ALA A 367 -10.36 -17.65 8.46
N THR A 368 -9.86 -17.06 7.37
CA THR A 368 -8.42 -16.89 7.12
C THR A 368 -7.88 -15.49 7.40
N PHE A 369 -8.72 -14.53 7.75
CA PHE A 369 -8.30 -13.15 7.98
C PHE A 369 -7.20 -13.01 9.03
N GLY A 370 -7.28 -13.77 10.13
CA GLY A 370 -6.25 -13.81 11.16
C GLY A 370 -4.90 -14.25 10.62
N PHE A 371 -4.86 -15.30 9.79
CA PHE A 371 -3.63 -15.77 9.15
C PHE A 371 -3.06 -14.75 8.17
N MET A 372 -3.91 -14.11 7.38
CA MET A 372 -3.50 -13.08 6.41
C MET A 372 -2.84 -11.89 7.10
N VAL A 373 -3.42 -11.41 8.20
CA VAL A 373 -2.89 -10.24 8.89
C VAL A 373 -1.62 -10.56 9.66
N VAL A 374 -1.54 -11.73 10.30
CA VAL A 374 -0.30 -12.18 10.98
C VAL A 374 0.83 -12.32 9.95
N SER A 375 0.56 -12.94 8.79
CA SER A 375 1.53 -12.99 7.69
C SER A 375 2.00 -11.61 7.24
N SER A 376 1.08 -10.63 7.16
CA SER A 376 1.41 -9.24 6.81
C SER A 376 2.31 -8.57 7.85
N VAL A 377 2.03 -8.74 9.14
CA VAL A 377 2.84 -8.20 10.24
C VAL A 377 4.24 -8.81 10.23
N LEU A 378 4.34 -10.15 10.12
CA LEU A 378 5.62 -10.85 10.05
C LEU A 378 6.44 -10.45 8.82
N GLY A 379 5.80 -10.32 7.65
CA GLY A 379 6.46 -9.84 6.45
C GLY A 379 6.99 -8.41 6.58
N ARG A 380 6.23 -7.51 7.23
CA ARG A 380 6.70 -6.14 7.52
C ARG A 380 7.82 -6.12 8.56
N ALA A 381 7.76 -7.01 9.56
CA ALA A 381 8.84 -7.17 10.52
C ALA A 381 10.14 -7.62 9.85
N LEU A 382 10.10 -8.66 9.02
CA LEU A 382 11.26 -9.11 8.24
C LEU A 382 11.79 -8.00 7.32
N ASN A 383 10.91 -7.27 6.63
CA ASN A 383 11.33 -6.09 5.86
C ASN A 383 12.05 -5.08 6.76
N GLY A 384 11.51 -4.77 7.95
CA GLY A 384 12.11 -3.84 8.92
C GLY A 384 13.51 -4.25 9.38
N THR A 385 13.83 -5.55 9.39
CA THR A 385 15.19 -6.04 9.65
C THR A 385 16.13 -5.99 8.44
N GLY A 386 15.61 -5.61 7.26
CA GLY A 386 16.35 -5.62 6.00
C GLY A 386 16.25 -6.93 5.22
N ASP A 387 15.52 -7.92 5.74
CA ASP A 387 15.22 -9.16 5.00
C ASP A 387 14.01 -8.97 4.09
N THR A 388 14.23 -8.44 2.91
CA THR A 388 13.17 -8.21 1.92
C THR A 388 13.00 -9.39 0.93
N ILE A 389 14.01 -10.26 0.86
CA ILE A 389 14.03 -11.41 -0.05
C ILE A 389 13.11 -12.52 0.45
N SER A 390 13.23 -12.89 1.73
CA SER A 390 12.46 -14.01 2.29
C SER A 390 10.94 -13.80 2.21
N PRO A 391 10.37 -12.64 2.56
CA PRO A 391 8.95 -12.38 2.38
C PRO A 391 8.50 -12.40 0.91
N MET A 392 9.35 -12.00 -0.02
CA MET A 392 9.07 -12.09 -1.46
C MET A 392 8.99 -13.55 -1.91
N ILE A 393 10.00 -14.36 -1.59
CA ILE A 393 10.05 -15.79 -1.96
C ILE A 393 8.85 -16.54 -1.35
N ILE A 394 8.58 -16.34 -0.06
CA ILE A 394 7.45 -16.96 0.63
C ILE A 394 6.13 -16.59 -0.04
N THR A 395 5.96 -15.32 -0.43
CA THR A 395 4.76 -14.87 -1.14
C THR A 395 4.65 -15.55 -2.52
N GLY A 396 5.73 -15.66 -3.27
CA GLY A 396 5.76 -16.33 -4.56
C GLY A 396 5.38 -17.81 -4.44
N ILE A 397 6.05 -18.54 -3.54
CA ILE A 397 5.79 -19.96 -3.33
C ILE A 397 4.34 -20.19 -2.84
N SER A 398 3.91 -19.47 -1.81
CA SER A 398 2.60 -19.70 -1.20
C SER A 398 1.42 -19.30 -2.08
N GLN A 399 1.52 -18.19 -2.82
CA GLN A 399 0.39 -17.65 -3.59
C GLN A 399 0.39 -18.12 -5.05
N LEU A 400 1.55 -18.14 -5.73
CA LEU A 400 1.61 -18.55 -7.13
C LEU A 400 1.84 -20.06 -7.27
N SER A 401 2.86 -20.64 -6.62
CA SER A 401 3.15 -22.06 -6.80
C SER A 401 2.10 -22.93 -6.10
N ILE A 402 2.06 -22.89 -4.77
CA ILE A 402 1.13 -23.73 -3.99
C ILE A 402 -0.32 -23.30 -4.18
N GLY A 403 -0.59 -21.97 -4.08
CA GLY A 403 -1.94 -21.45 -4.15
C GLY A 403 -2.62 -21.71 -5.48
N LEU A 404 -1.93 -21.47 -6.61
CA LEU A 404 -2.51 -21.72 -7.93
C LEU A 404 -2.73 -23.22 -8.19
N VAL A 405 -1.79 -24.09 -7.76
CA VAL A 405 -1.95 -25.54 -7.87
C VAL A 405 -3.14 -26.01 -7.03
N LEU A 406 -3.28 -25.56 -5.77
CA LEU A 406 -4.41 -25.90 -4.93
C LEU A 406 -5.73 -25.44 -5.56
N VAL A 407 -5.79 -24.21 -6.07
CA VAL A 407 -6.99 -23.68 -6.73
C VAL A 407 -7.34 -24.50 -7.95
N LEU A 408 -6.38 -24.85 -8.81
CA LEU A 408 -6.62 -25.64 -10.02
C LEU A 408 -7.04 -27.08 -9.72
N VAL A 409 -6.39 -27.75 -8.78
CA VAL A 409 -6.70 -29.14 -8.41
C VAL A 409 -8.06 -29.22 -7.69
N LEU A 410 -8.25 -28.40 -6.66
CA LEU A 410 -9.48 -28.42 -5.89
C LEU A 410 -10.70 -27.94 -6.70
N SER A 411 -10.51 -27.02 -7.65
CA SER A 411 -11.60 -26.60 -8.53
C SER A 411 -12.11 -27.75 -9.42
N ARG A 412 -11.23 -28.65 -9.82
CA ARG A 412 -11.62 -29.86 -10.59
C ARG A 412 -12.34 -30.91 -9.74
N LEU A 413 -11.96 -31.03 -8.45
CA LEU A 413 -12.51 -32.03 -7.54
C LEU A 413 -13.82 -31.58 -6.88
N MET A 414 -13.92 -30.30 -6.52
CA MET A 414 -15.00 -29.75 -5.69
C MET A 414 -15.73 -28.56 -6.35
N GLY A 415 -15.44 -28.29 -7.62
CA GLY A 415 -16.02 -27.16 -8.32
C GLY A 415 -15.60 -25.81 -7.71
N MET A 416 -16.55 -24.87 -7.66
CA MET A 416 -16.30 -23.51 -7.18
C MET A 416 -15.85 -23.46 -5.70
N VAL A 417 -16.38 -24.33 -4.84
CA VAL A 417 -15.98 -24.40 -3.42
C VAL A 417 -14.51 -24.77 -3.29
N GLY A 418 -14.00 -25.61 -4.18
CA GLY A 418 -12.58 -25.95 -4.24
C GLY A 418 -11.67 -24.75 -4.46
N ILE A 419 -12.12 -23.75 -5.24
CA ILE A 419 -11.36 -22.49 -5.43
C ILE A 419 -11.23 -21.77 -4.09
N TRP A 420 -12.34 -21.65 -3.35
CA TRP A 420 -12.36 -20.93 -2.07
C TRP A 420 -11.48 -21.59 -1.02
N ILE A 421 -11.51 -22.92 -0.96
CA ILE A 421 -10.64 -23.72 -0.11
C ILE A 421 -9.17 -23.54 -0.52
N GLY A 422 -8.86 -23.59 -1.82
CA GLY A 422 -7.50 -23.41 -2.33
C GLY A 422 -6.92 -22.03 -1.97
N ILE A 423 -7.70 -20.97 -2.11
CA ILE A 423 -7.30 -19.60 -1.70
C ILE A 423 -7.12 -19.55 -0.18
N ALA A 424 -8.02 -20.13 0.60
CA ALA A 424 -7.95 -20.16 2.05
C ALA A 424 -6.69 -20.89 2.53
N LEU A 425 -6.41 -22.06 2.00
CA LEU A 425 -5.21 -22.85 2.32
C LEU A 425 -3.94 -22.11 1.93
N SER A 426 -3.90 -21.43 0.78
CA SER A 426 -2.72 -20.64 0.38
C SER A 426 -2.39 -19.54 1.39
N ASN A 427 -3.40 -18.88 1.97
CA ASN A 427 -3.22 -17.87 3.02
C ASN A 427 -2.68 -18.47 4.32
N ILE A 428 -3.17 -19.65 4.70
CA ILE A 428 -2.68 -20.38 5.89
C ILE A 428 -1.22 -20.80 5.68
N VAL A 429 -0.90 -21.40 4.53
CA VAL A 429 0.46 -21.80 4.17
C VAL A 429 1.42 -20.59 4.21
N GLN A 430 1.01 -19.46 3.65
CA GLN A 430 1.80 -18.23 3.69
C GLN A 430 2.11 -17.80 5.13
N CYS A 431 1.10 -17.84 6.01
CA CYS A 431 1.29 -17.48 7.42
C CYS A 431 2.25 -18.44 8.12
N LEU A 432 2.09 -19.74 7.91
CA LEU A 432 2.95 -20.77 8.52
C LEU A 432 4.41 -20.63 8.05
N MET A 433 4.62 -20.43 6.74
CA MET A 433 5.95 -20.20 6.18
C MET A 433 6.58 -18.92 6.73
N MET A 434 5.83 -17.81 6.81
CA MET A 434 6.32 -16.55 7.40
C MET A 434 6.68 -16.70 8.86
N ARG A 435 5.83 -17.41 9.63
CA ARG A 435 6.07 -17.68 11.06
C ARG A 435 7.31 -18.54 11.25
N PHE A 436 7.43 -19.63 10.49
CA PHE A 436 8.58 -20.53 10.53
C PHE A 436 9.88 -19.76 10.24
N TRP A 437 9.89 -18.95 9.16
CA TRP A 437 11.06 -18.15 8.79
C TRP A 437 11.44 -17.12 9.85
N TYR A 438 10.45 -16.42 10.40
CA TYR A 438 10.69 -15.45 11.46
C TYR A 438 11.26 -16.13 12.73
N GLN A 439 10.75 -17.32 13.08
CA GLN A 439 11.19 -18.07 14.26
C GLN A 439 12.61 -18.66 14.13
N ARG A 440 13.09 -18.95 12.91
CA ARG A 440 14.50 -19.36 12.69
C ARG A 440 15.48 -18.33 13.23
N GLY A 441 15.08 -17.08 13.31
CA GLY A 441 15.87 -16.04 13.95
C GLY A 441 17.09 -15.56 13.16
N GLU A 442 17.26 -15.95 11.90
CA GLU A 442 18.38 -15.52 11.04
C GLU A 442 18.47 -14.00 10.91
N TRP A 443 17.33 -13.30 11.07
CA TRP A 443 17.28 -11.84 11.09
C TRP A 443 18.00 -11.22 12.29
N LYS A 444 18.23 -11.97 13.38
CA LYS A 444 18.94 -11.50 14.59
C LYS A 444 20.44 -11.36 14.36
N SER A 445 21.01 -12.19 13.48
CA SER A 445 22.44 -12.19 13.15
C SER A 445 22.80 -11.30 11.96
N LYS A 446 21.79 -10.76 11.23
CA LYS A 446 22.05 -9.85 10.11
C LYS A 446 22.64 -8.54 10.63
N LYS A 447 23.82 -8.18 10.07
CA LYS A 447 24.42 -6.85 10.30
C LYS A 447 23.41 -5.77 9.91
N GLN A 448 23.46 -4.65 10.64
CA GLN A 448 22.63 -3.50 10.36
C GLN A 448 22.90 -3.02 8.92
N VAL A 449 21.84 -2.93 8.10
CA VAL A 449 21.96 -2.70 6.65
C VAL A 449 22.38 -1.25 6.33
N TYR A 450 22.30 -0.33 7.31
CA TYR A 450 22.60 1.10 7.14
C TYR A 450 24.10 1.43 7.25
N GLU A 451 25.03 0.47 7.46
CA GLU A 451 26.48 0.77 7.46
C GLU A 451 26.89 1.33 6.07
N LEU A 452 27.09 2.66 6.05
CA LEU A 452 27.40 3.47 4.86
C LEU A 452 28.91 3.49 4.58
#